data_21f5a3a09b6fc0bdde392d90d6b9b5bc
#
_entry.id   21f5a3a09b6fc0bdde392d90d6b9b5bc
#
_cell.length_a   1.000
_cell.length_b   1.000
_cell.length_c   1.000
_cell.angle_alpha   90.00
_cell.angle_beta   90.00
_cell.angle_gamma   90.00
#
_symmetry.space_group_name_H-M   'P 1'
#
loop_
_entity.id
_entity.type
_entity.pdbx_description
1 polymer ?
#
loop_
_entity_poly.entity_id
_entity_poly.type
_entity_poly.pdbx_seq_one_letter_code
_entity_poly.pdbx_strand_id
1 'polypeptide(L)'
;MKKRIALLIAILLALGLLCSAALAARMERYANADQYIAGDFDYRAADVQRVEIHWIAGSVTLTQSSSDTLRASEIASGVSDELQMRHLLLDGVLYIQFCQAGTQYSGLFSTPQKALTVEIPAGIALSVETRSADIRLGKHQLTDVTLQSTSGSIQAEHLIAEQFSATSTSGSLNIAAADALHAMTLHSTSGSIEAGGLRADTLTMNTTSGSVHAQALAAAARIQAESTSGSINLEQLQSPALEVETTSGSIAIGLRGSEKADILSTSGSFQLALRNNLGATVDYRSTSGSFRCDDYRTVNDQITLGDGACKLRVRTTSGNLEITQP
;
A
#
# COMPACT_ATOMS: atom_id res chain seq x y z
N MET A 1 -41.81 -6.35 -12.90
CA MET A 1 -40.50 -5.95 -13.52
C MET A 1 -40.42 -4.46 -13.77
N LYS A 2 -41.33 -3.84 -14.52
CA LYS A 2 -41.29 -2.40 -14.89
C LYS A 2 -41.22 -1.42 -13.70
N LYS A 3 -41.88 -1.68 -12.56
CA LYS A 3 -41.81 -0.83 -11.35
C LYS A 3 -40.48 -0.91 -10.61
N ARG A 4 -39.78 -2.05 -10.67
CA ARG A 4 -38.44 -2.20 -10.05
C ARG A 4 -37.35 -1.54 -10.89
N ILE A 5 -37.46 -1.57 -12.20
CA ILE A 5 -36.56 -0.87 -13.13
C ILE A 5 -36.71 0.64 -13.00
N ALA A 6 -37.96 1.14 -12.91
CA ALA A 6 -38.23 2.57 -12.70
C ALA A 6 -37.67 3.08 -11.34
N LEU A 7 -37.73 2.26 -10.29
CA LEU A 7 -37.16 2.59 -8.99
C LEU A 7 -35.62 2.62 -9.01
N LEU A 8 -34.99 1.68 -9.72
CA LEU A 8 -33.53 1.66 -9.91
C LEU A 8 -33.03 2.86 -10.72
N ILE A 9 -33.74 3.25 -11.77
CA ILE A 9 -33.46 4.44 -12.59
C ILE A 9 -33.66 5.71 -11.76
N ALA A 10 -34.68 5.77 -10.91
CA ALA A 10 -34.91 6.92 -10.01
C ALA A 10 -33.86 7.04 -8.94
N ILE A 11 -33.34 5.91 -8.40
CA ILE A 11 -32.24 5.89 -7.43
C ILE A 11 -30.93 6.29 -8.11
N LEU A 12 -30.66 5.82 -9.34
CA LEU A 12 -29.48 6.22 -10.12
C LEU A 12 -29.52 7.70 -10.53
N LEU A 13 -30.71 8.24 -10.88
CA LEU A 13 -30.89 9.67 -11.14
C LEU A 13 -30.78 10.51 -9.86
N ALA A 14 -31.29 10.03 -8.74
CA ALA A 14 -31.12 10.71 -7.45
C ALA A 14 -29.68 10.71 -6.97
N LEU A 15 -28.93 9.62 -7.15
CA LEU A 15 -27.48 9.54 -6.92
C LEU A 15 -26.70 10.43 -7.91
N GLY A 16 -27.11 10.50 -9.17
CA GLY A 16 -26.54 11.39 -10.18
C GLY A 16 -26.82 12.87 -9.90
N LEU A 17 -27.97 13.22 -9.36
CA LEU A 17 -28.34 14.59 -8.95
C LEU A 17 -27.68 15.01 -7.64
N LEU A 18 -27.36 14.08 -6.74
CA LEU A 18 -26.53 14.34 -5.56
C LEU A 18 -25.05 14.56 -5.91
N CYS A 19 -24.59 14.05 -7.07
CA CYS A 19 -23.23 14.27 -7.59
C CYS A 19 -23.08 15.61 -8.35
N SER A 20 -24.17 16.33 -8.65
CA SER A 20 -24.15 17.56 -9.46
C SER A 20 -24.21 18.86 -8.67
N ALA A 21 -24.33 18.83 -7.35
CA ALA A 21 -23.95 19.96 -6.53
C ALA A 21 -22.43 19.88 -6.33
N ALA A 22 -21.67 20.40 -7.29
CA ALA A 22 -20.26 20.73 -7.09
C ALA A 22 -20.17 21.80 -6.00
N LEU A 23 -20.35 21.38 -4.74
CA LEU A 23 -19.98 22.21 -3.60
C LEU A 23 -18.50 22.48 -3.76
N ALA A 24 -18.17 23.74 -3.90
CA ALA A 24 -16.79 24.19 -3.90
C ALA A 24 -16.10 23.59 -2.69
N ALA A 25 -15.08 22.75 -2.93
CA ALA A 25 -14.34 22.13 -1.85
C ALA A 25 -13.51 23.19 -1.13
N ARG A 26 -13.60 23.17 0.18
CA ARG A 26 -12.85 24.07 1.07
C ARG A 26 -11.84 23.28 1.88
N MET A 27 -10.72 23.91 2.17
CA MET A 27 -9.77 23.42 3.16
C MET A 27 -10.45 23.42 4.53
N GLU A 28 -10.41 22.31 5.22
CA GLU A 28 -10.90 22.20 6.58
C GLU A 28 -10.17 23.19 7.49
N ARG A 29 -10.80 23.57 8.59
CA ARG A 29 -10.13 24.36 9.61
C ARG A 29 -9.22 23.42 10.40
N TYR A 30 -7.94 23.72 10.39
CA TYR A 30 -6.95 23.03 11.21
C TYR A 30 -6.56 23.87 12.43
N ALA A 31 -6.08 23.23 13.48
CA ALA A 31 -5.67 23.91 14.71
C ALA A 31 -4.56 24.92 14.46
N ASN A 32 -4.52 25.99 15.23
CA ASN A 32 -3.49 27.03 15.18
C ASN A 32 -3.32 27.69 13.79
N ALA A 33 -4.40 27.76 13.00
CA ALA A 33 -4.37 28.22 11.62
C ALA A 33 -3.80 29.65 11.46
N ASP A 34 -3.94 30.47 12.47
CA ASP A 34 -3.40 31.86 12.57
C ASP A 34 -1.88 31.93 12.75
N GLN A 35 -1.24 30.83 13.14
CA GLN A 35 0.22 30.74 13.35
C GLN A 35 0.98 30.23 12.13
N TYR A 36 0.26 29.69 11.11
CA TYR A 36 0.89 29.18 9.92
C TYR A 36 1.44 30.29 9.02
N ILE A 37 2.63 30.06 8.49
CA ILE A 37 3.35 30.94 7.58
C ILE A 37 3.17 30.46 6.14
N ALA A 38 3.09 31.37 5.19
CA ALA A 38 2.98 31.04 3.76
C ALA A 38 4.35 30.89 3.11
N GLY A 39 4.43 30.01 2.10
CA GLY A 39 5.55 29.90 1.17
C GLY A 39 6.60 28.87 1.56
N ASP A 40 7.70 28.90 0.84
CA ASP A 40 8.83 27.98 1.01
C ASP A 40 9.55 28.23 2.33
N PHE A 41 10.22 27.21 2.85
CA PHE A 41 10.89 27.29 4.14
C PHE A 41 12.11 26.39 4.27
N ASP A 42 12.96 26.74 5.23
CA ASP A 42 14.10 25.97 5.72
C ASP A 42 14.03 25.83 7.24
N TYR A 43 14.12 24.61 7.78
CA TYR A 43 14.23 24.34 9.21
C TYR A 43 15.44 23.45 9.50
N ARG A 44 16.05 23.59 10.68
CA ARG A 44 17.11 22.67 11.11
C ARG A 44 16.51 21.34 11.51
N ALA A 45 17.13 20.25 11.10
CA ALA A 45 16.68 18.90 11.46
C ALA A 45 16.56 18.70 12.98
N ALA A 46 17.45 19.29 13.76
CA ALA A 46 17.43 19.17 15.22
C ALA A 46 16.16 19.75 15.89
N ASP A 47 15.45 20.62 15.21
CA ASP A 47 14.22 21.23 15.72
C ASP A 47 12.96 20.42 15.30
N VAL A 48 13.12 19.38 14.43
CA VAL A 48 12.01 18.63 13.85
C VAL A 48 12.14 17.16 14.18
N GLN A 49 11.15 16.61 14.87
CA GLN A 49 11.04 15.19 15.19
C GLN A 49 10.13 14.45 14.20
N ARG A 50 9.11 15.15 13.68
CA ARG A 50 8.10 14.61 12.78
C ARG A 50 7.72 15.64 11.72
N VAL A 51 7.45 15.18 10.51
CA VAL A 51 6.84 15.95 9.42
C VAL A 51 5.46 15.41 9.13
N GLU A 52 4.45 16.28 9.11
CA GLU A 52 3.07 15.96 8.76
C GLU A 52 2.63 16.80 7.55
N ILE A 53 2.32 16.14 6.44
CA ILE A 53 1.96 16.77 5.17
C ILE A 53 0.51 16.44 4.85
N HIS A 54 -0.34 17.46 4.69
CA HIS A 54 -1.72 17.33 4.21
C HIS A 54 -1.84 18.02 2.85
N TRP A 55 -1.94 17.22 1.78
CA TRP A 55 -1.92 17.72 0.40
C TRP A 55 -3.15 17.27 -0.38
N ILE A 56 -3.70 18.15 -1.21
CA ILE A 56 -4.97 17.87 -1.87
C ILE A 56 -4.78 17.29 -3.26
N ALA A 57 -4.05 17.98 -4.13
CA ALA A 57 -3.94 17.59 -5.54
C ALA A 57 -2.58 18.00 -6.14
N GLY A 58 -2.17 17.27 -7.18
CA GLY A 58 -0.88 17.41 -7.83
C GLY A 58 0.10 16.32 -7.40
N SER A 59 1.23 16.69 -6.80
CA SER A 59 2.21 15.70 -6.33
C SER A 59 2.92 16.16 -5.06
N VAL A 60 3.33 15.18 -4.25
CA VAL A 60 4.26 15.34 -3.12
C VAL A 60 5.49 14.50 -3.43
N THR A 61 6.62 15.15 -3.63
CA THR A 61 7.92 14.52 -3.88
C THR A 61 8.81 14.70 -2.66
N LEU A 62 9.29 13.59 -2.14
CA LEU A 62 10.11 13.54 -0.93
C LEU A 62 11.49 13.03 -1.32
N THR A 63 12.53 13.79 -0.96
CA THR A 63 13.92 13.47 -1.26
C THR A 63 14.76 13.52 0.01
N GLN A 64 15.75 12.64 0.12
CA GLN A 64 16.67 12.64 1.26
C GLN A 64 17.54 13.90 1.21
N SER A 65 17.51 14.70 2.26
CA SER A 65 18.46 15.81 2.42
C SER A 65 19.87 15.29 2.69
N SER A 66 20.84 15.89 2.04
CA SER A 66 22.28 15.62 2.31
C SER A 66 22.83 16.52 3.43
N SER A 67 22.04 17.41 3.99
CA SER A 67 22.40 18.34 5.06
C SER A 67 21.46 18.19 6.26
N ASP A 68 21.78 18.84 7.35
CA ASP A 68 20.95 18.92 8.55
C ASP A 68 19.78 19.92 8.40
N THR A 69 19.36 20.18 7.18
CA THR A 69 18.29 21.13 6.87
C THR A 69 17.14 20.42 6.19
N LEU A 70 15.94 20.62 6.71
CA LEU A 70 14.69 20.25 6.09
C LEU A 70 14.19 21.43 5.28
N ARG A 71 13.90 21.20 3.99
CA ARG A 71 13.43 22.24 3.07
C ARG A 71 12.15 21.81 2.40
N ALA A 72 11.28 22.78 2.14
CA ALA A 72 10.15 22.53 1.26
C ALA A 72 9.97 23.70 0.29
N SER A 73 9.60 23.34 -0.92
CA SER A 73 9.25 24.29 -1.97
C SER A 73 7.99 23.84 -2.70
N GLU A 74 7.18 24.83 -3.06
CA GLU A 74 5.96 24.64 -3.83
C GLU A 74 6.11 25.18 -5.23
N ILE A 75 5.72 24.40 -6.23
CA ILE A 75 5.55 24.86 -7.62
C ILE A 75 4.06 24.92 -7.93
N ALA A 76 3.56 26.14 -8.05
CA ALA A 76 2.17 26.42 -8.41
C ALA A 76 2.11 27.65 -9.30
N SER A 77 1.35 27.60 -10.39
CA SER A 77 1.18 28.71 -11.32
C SER A 77 -0.08 29.51 -11.01
N GLY A 78 0.06 30.83 -10.84
CA GLY A 78 -1.08 31.74 -10.76
C GLY A 78 -1.98 31.54 -9.53
N VAL A 79 -1.45 31.05 -8.42
CA VAL A 79 -2.21 30.90 -7.17
C VAL A 79 -2.23 32.19 -6.36
N SER A 80 -3.37 32.48 -5.72
CA SER A 80 -3.47 33.56 -4.76
C SER A 80 -2.73 33.24 -3.46
N ASP A 81 -2.43 34.26 -2.64
CA ASP A 81 -1.77 34.07 -1.35
C ASP A 81 -2.48 33.05 -0.45
N GLU A 82 -3.82 33.03 -0.46
CA GLU A 82 -4.61 32.06 0.31
C GLU A 82 -4.42 30.61 -0.15
N LEU A 83 -4.08 30.42 -1.41
CA LEU A 83 -3.81 29.11 -2.02
C LEU A 83 -2.35 28.65 -1.89
N GLN A 84 -1.45 29.50 -1.44
CA GLN A 84 -0.07 29.10 -1.18
C GLN A 84 0.00 28.09 -0.04
N MET A 85 1.02 27.23 -0.11
CA MET A 85 1.40 26.32 0.96
C MET A 85 1.49 27.05 2.30
N ARG A 86 1.05 26.40 3.36
CA ARG A 86 1.18 26.89 4.74
C ARG A 86 2.01 25.89 5.55
N HIS A 87 2.86 26.39 6.41
CA HIS A 87 3.66 25.56 7.31
C HIS A 87 3.70 26.12 8.73
N LEU A 88 3.86 25.25 9.71
CA LEU A 88 3.99 25.57 11.12
C LEU A 88 4.90 24.54 11.79
N LEU A 89 5.93 24.98 12.48
CA LEU A 89 6.69 24.13 13.39
C LEU A 89 6.19 24.38 14.82
N LEU A 90 5.63 23.33 15.42
CA LEU A 90 5.10 23.39 16.78
C LEU A 90 5.45 22.11 17.53
N ASP A 91 6.07 22.22 18.70
CA ASP A 91 6.44 21.10 19.58
C ASP A 91 7.22 19.98 18.88
N GLY A 92 8.13 20.33 17.97
CA GLY A 92 8.93 19.39 17.20
C GLY A 92 8.20 18.74 16.01
N VAL A 93 6.94 19.11 15.75
CA VAL A 93 6.18 18.65 14.60
C VAL A 93 6.09 19.76 13.56
N LEU A 94 6.54 19.48 12.36
CA LEU A 94 6.41 20.38 11.22
C LEU A 94 5.18 19.99 10.41
N TYR A 95 4.18 20.83 10.45
CA TYR A 95 2.95 20.72 9.67
C TYR A 95 3.09 21.45 8.35
N ILE A 96 2.72 20.78 7.25
CA ILE A 96 2.66 21.36 5.90
C ILE A 96 1.25 21.16 5.36
N GLN A 97 0.58 22.26 5.02
CA GLN A 97 -0.79 22.28 4.55
C GLN A 97 -0.87 22.78 3.10
N PHE A 98 -1.80 22.22 2.33
CA PHE A 98 -2.00 22.59 0.92
C PHE A 98 -2.29 24.07 0.71
N CYS A 99 -3.07 24.71 1.57
CA CYS A 99 -3.42 26.12 1.52
C CYS A 99 -3.94 26.61 2.88
N GLN A 100 -4.29 27.88 2.98
CA GLN A 100 -4.84 28.47 4.19
C GLN A 100 -6.15 27.78 4.62
N ALA A 101 -6.35 27.64 5.92
CA ALA A 101 -7.55 27.07 6.50
C ALA A 101 -8.83 27.81 6.06
N GLY A 102 -9.86 27.06 5.67
CA GLY A 102 -11.13 27.62 5.22
C GLY A 102 -11.13 28.17 3.79
N THR A 103 -9.98 28.17 3.11
CA THR A 103 -9.90 28.63 1.70
C THR A 103 -10.60 27.68 0.77
N GLN A 104 -11.34 28.21 -0.19
CA GLN A 104 -11.92 27.46 -1.27
C GLN A 104 -10.85 27.13 -2.30
N TYR A 105 -10.50 25.84 -2.45
CA TYR A 105 -9.47 25.39 -3.38
C TYR A 105 -10.01 24.72 -4.66
N SER A 106 -11.31 24.51 -4.76
CA SER A 106 -11.94 23.91 -5.93
C SER A 106 -13.07 24.80 -6.43
N GLY A 107 -13.06 25.10 -7.73
CA GLY A 107 -14.16 25.71 -8.45
C GLY A 107 -14.99 24.65 -9.18
N LEU A 108 -15.96 25.08 -10.02
CA LEU A 108 -16.84 24.21 -10.79
C LEU A 108 -16.11 23.22 -11.72
N PHE A 109 -14.83 23.45 -12.04
CA PHE A 109 -14.12 22.67 -13.07
C PHE A 109 -12.66 22.28 -12.76
N SER A 110 -12.03 22.78 -11.70
CA SER A 110 -10.63 22.40 -11.40
C SER A 110 -10.19 22.66 -9.96
N THR A 111 -9.49 21.69 -9.37
CA THR A 111 -8.65 21.89 -8.19
C THR A 111 -7.26 22.29 -8.67
N PRO A 112 -6.60 23.31 -8.09
CA PRO A 112 -5.23 23.64 -8.44
C PRO A 112 -4.31 22.43 -8.30
N GLN A 113 -3.55 22.13 -9.34
CA GLN A 113 -2.53 21.09 -9.30
C GLN A 113 -1.23 21.73 -8.84
N LYS A 114 -0.75 21.32 -7.65
CA LYS A 114 0.45 21.89 -7.06
C LYS A 114 1.47 20.80 -6.81
N ALA A 115 2.72 21.05 -7.12
CA ALA A 115 3.81 20.15 -6.81
C ALA A 115 4.54 20.64 -5.55
N LEU A 116 4.53 19.80 -4.52
CA LEU A 116 5.32 20.00 -3.31
C LEU A 116 6.58 19.14 -3.40
N THR A 117 7.73 19.75 -3.15
CA THR A 117 8.99 19.02 -2.95
C THR A 117 9.48 19.26 -1.54
N VAL A 118 9.81 18.19 -0.81
CA VAL A 118 10.35 18.27 0.55
C VAL A 118 11.64 17.48 0.62
N GLU A 119 12.70 18.13 1.06
CA GLU A 119 13.99 17.51 1.38
C GLU A 119 14.03 17.18 2.88
N ILE A 120 14.07 15.91 3.24
CA ILE A 120 13.97 15.44 4.63
C ILE A 120 15.28 14.79 5.06
N PRO A 121 15.94 15.26 6.14
CA PRO A 121 17.07 14.57 6.74
C PRO A 121 16.72 13.17 7.26
N ALA A 122 17.74 12.33 7.46
CA ALA A 122 17.54 10.99 8.03
C ALA A 122 17.03 11.05 9.49
N GLY A 123 16.32 9.99 9.92
CA GLY A 123 15.93 9.80 11.31
C GLY A 123 14.71 10.59 11.77
N ILE A 124 13.96 11.19 10.85
CA ILE A 124 12.73 11.94 11.13
C ILE A 124 11.51 11.04 10.87
N ALA A 125 10.45 11.15 11.68
CA ALA A 125 9.19 10.49 11.41
C ALA A 125 8.40 11.26 10.34
N LEU A 126 7.69 10.55 9.45
CA LEU A 126 6.98 11.12 8.31
C LEU A 126 5.54 10.65 8.23
N SER A 127 4.61 11.57 8.12
CA SER A 127 3.21 11.31 7.80
C SER A 127 2.78 12.16 6.61
N VAL A 128 2.30 11.52 5.55
CA VAL A 128 1.77 12.21 4.36
C VAL A 128 0.36 11.73 4.09
N GLU A 129 -0.57 12.66 4.06
CA GLU A 129 -1.95 12.43 3.69
C GLU A 129 -2.31 13.23 2.46
N THR A 130 -2.82 12.55 1.42
CA THR A 130 -3.25 13.21 0.19
C THR A 130 -4.67 12.80 -0.20
N ARG A 131 -5.37 13.70 -0.91
CA ARG A 131 -6.67 13.33 -1.50
C ARG A 131 -6.48 12.77 -2.91
N SER A 132 -5.86 13.53 -3.80
CA SER A 132 -5.69 13.15 -5.21
C SER A 132 -4.25 13.32 -5.70
N ALA A 133 -3.36 13.79 -4.84
CA ALA A 133 -1.96 13.93 -5.19
C ALA A 133 -1.23 12.60 -5.13
N ASP A 134 -0.34 12.38 -6.09
CA ASP A 134 0.62 11.28 -6.03
C ASP A 134 1.67 11.55 -4.95
N ILE A 135 2.11 10.51 -4.26
CA ILE A 135 3.21 10.54 -3.30
C ILE A 135 4.40 9.82 -3.92
N ARG A 136 5.53 10.49 -4.02
CA ARG A 136 6.79 9.93 -4.50
C ARG A 136 7.86 10.07 -3.43
N LEU A 137 8.24 8.95 -2.86
CA LEU A 137 9.30 8.84 -1.87
C LEU A 137 10.55 8.28 -2.56
N GLY A 138 11.60 9.07 -2.66
CA GLY A 138 12.91 8.63 -3.14
C GLY A 138 13.59 7.66 -2.17
N LYS A 139 14.91 7.63 -2.18
CA LYS A 139 15.67 6.83 -1.21
C LYS A 139 15.72 7.55 0.12
N HIS A 140 15.23 6.90 1.20
CA HIS A 140 15.16 7.51 2.53
C HIS A 140 15.52 6.54 3.65
N GLN A 141 16.07 7.11 4.72
CA GLN A 141 16.23 6.47 6.03
C GLN A 141 15.46 7.30 7.06
N LEU A 142 14.33 6.81 7.49
CA LEU A 142 13.39 7.49 8.38
C LEU A 142 13.08 6.60 9.60
N THR A 143 12.34 7.11 10.58
CA THR A 143 11.84 6.29 11.70
C THR A 143 10.48 5.68 11.34
N ASP A 144 9.38 6.32 11.69
CA ASP A 144 8.04 5.86 11.35
C ASP A 144 7.55 6.55 10.08
N VAL A 145 7.09 5.77 9.10
CA VAL A 145 6.59 6.31 7.84
C VAL A 145 5.15 5.88 7.60
N THR A 146 4.28 6.87 7.44
CA THR A 146 2.87 6.67 7.08
C THR A 146 2.53 7.47 5.84
N LEU A 147 2.14 6.79 4.77
CA LEU A 147 1.73 7.39 3.50
C LEU A 147 0.28 7.02 3.21
N GLN A 148 -0.58 8.02 3.04
CA GLN A 148 -2.00 7.80 2.79
C GLN A 148 -2.48 8.63 1.60
N SER A 149 -3.24 8.00 0.70
CA SER A 149 -3.88 8.69 -0.41
C SER A 149 -5.32 8.19 -0.61
N THR A 150 -6.23 9.07 -1.02
CA THR A 150 -7.56 8.61 -1.45
C THR A 150 -7.51 8.12 -2.90
N SER A 151 -6.92 8.89 -3.81
CA SER A 151 -6.93 8.55 -5.25
C SER A 151 -5.56 8.57 -5.92
N GLY A 152 -4.59 9.25 -5.35
CA GLY A 152 -3.21 9.29 -5.87
C GLY A 152 -2.46 7.99 -5.64
N SER A 153 -1.53 7.68 -6.52
CA SER A 153 -0.63 6.56 -6.36
C SER A 153 0.49 6.86 -5.37
N ILE A 154 0.98 5.84 -4.69
CA ILE A 154 2.11 5.93 -3.77
C ILE A 154 3.28 5.15 -4.37
N GLN A 155 4.40 5.82 -4.53
CA GLN A 155 5.63 5.25 -5.06
C GLN A 155 6.77 5.43 -4.06
N ALA A 156 7.53 4.38 -3.79
CA ALA A 156 8.75 4.44 -2.99
C ALA A 156 9.88 3.70 -3.71
N GLU A 157 11.05 4.37 -3.85
CA GLU A 157 12.21 3.76 -4.48
C GLU A 157 12.96 2.82 -3.55
N HIS A 158 13.37 3.33 -2.38
CA HIS A 158 14.04 2.55 -1.34
C HIS A 158 13.84 3.21 0.01
N LEU A 159 13.17 2.53 0.92
CA LEU A 159 12.91 3.01 2.26
C LEU A 159 13.57 2.11 3.30
N ILE A 160 14.29 2.71 4.25
CA ILE A 160 14.68 2.08 5.50
C ILE A 160 13.92 2.77 6.63
N ALA A 161 13.16 2.02 7.42
CA ALA A 161 12.33 2.57 8.50
C ALA A 161 12.23 1.61 9.70
N GLU A 162 11.75 2.11 10.83
CA GLU A 162 11.33 1.24 11.95
C GLU A 162 9.98 0.61 11.65
N GLN A 163 9.03 1.42 11.17
CA GLN A 163 7.71 0.98 10.71
C GLN A 163 7.34 1.68 9.41
N PHE A 164 6.67 0.96 8.52
CA PHE A 164 6.20 1.51 7.26
C PHE A 164 4.75 1.14 6.99
N SER A 165 3.91 2.13 6.74
CA SER A 165 2.52 1.95 6.31
C SER A 165 2.24 2.78 5.06
N ALA A 166 1.72 2.15 4.01
CA ALA A 166 1.22 2.82 2.82
C ALA A 166 -0.21 2.37 2.53
N THR A 167 -1.12 3.33 2.44
CA THR A 167 -2.55 3.06 2.25
C THR A 167 -3.12 3.92 1.13
N SER A 168 -3.87 3.32 0.19
CA SER A 168 -4.64 4.06 -0.81
C SER A 168 -6.05 3.50 -0.95
N THR A 169 -7.03 4.35 -1.26
CA THR A 169 -8.37 3.85 -1.59
C THR A 169 -8.44 3.41 -3.06
N SER A 170 -7.95 4.23 -3.98
CA SER A 170 -8.06 3.94 -5.43
C SER A 170 -6.72 3.88 -6.16
N GLY A 171 -5.68 4.51 -5.63
CA GLY A 171 -4.35 4.51 -6.23
C GLY A 171 -3.59 3.21 -6.00
N SER A 172 -2.68 2.91 -6.89
CA SER A 172 -1.77 1.76 -6.75
C SER A 172 -0.59 2.10 -5.84
N LEU A 173 -0.06 1.07 -5.19
CA LEU A 173 1.16 1.14 -4.38
C LEU A 173 2.29 0.48 -5.16
N ASN A 174 3.36 1.24 -5.45
CA ASN A 174 4.55 0.78 -6.16
C ASN A 174 5.77 0.96 -5.26
N ILE A 175 6.18 -0.09 -4.58
CA ILE A 175 7.29 -0.07 -3.63
C ILE A 175 8.45 -0.87 -4.21
N ALA A 176 9.44 -0.19 -4.78
CA ALA A 176 10.57 -0.88 -5.40
C ALA A 176 11.43 -1.64 -4.39
N ALA A 177 11.72 -1.01 -3.24
CA ALA A 177 12.37 -1.69 -2.11
C ALA A 177 12.00 -1.02 -0.78
N ALA A 178 11.83 -1.83 0.28
CA ALA A 178 11.68 -1.31 1.63
C ALA A 178 12.16 -2.33 2.67
N ASP A 179 12.89 -1.83 3.66
CA ASP A 179 13.33 -2.56 4.84
C ASP A 179 12.72 -1.90 6.08
N ALA A 180 11.81 -2.59 6.77
CA ALA A 180 11.23 -2.14 8.03
C ALA A 180 11.71 -3.02 9.18
N LEU A 181 12.15 -2.40 10.27
CA LEU A 181 12.64 -3.16 11.42
C LEU A 181 11.55 -4.01 12.06
N HIS A 182 10.33 -3.48 12.15
CA HIS A 182 9.23 -4.17 12.83
C HIS A 182 8.11 -4.56 11.86
N ALA A 183 7.27 -3.63 11.46
CA ALA A 183 6.08 -3.93 10.68
C ALA A 183 6.03 -3.13 9.37
N MET A 184 5.57 -3.81 8.33
CA MET A 184 5.25 -3.20 7.06
C MET A 184 3.82 -3.54 6.65
N THR A 185 3.02 -2.50 6.37
CA THR A 185 1.62 -2.66 5.95
C THR A 185 1.38 -1.91 4.65
N LEU A 186 0.97 -2.63 3.62
CA LEU A 186 0.58 -2.09 2.33
C LEU A 186 -0.90 -2.41 2.10
N HIS A 187 -1.72 -1.40 1.94
CA HIS A 187 -3.16 -1.58 1.77
C HIS A 187 -3.71 -0.72 0.62
N SER A 188 -4.50 -1.33 -0.27
CA SER A 188 -5.30 -0.59 -1.24
C SER A 188 -6.71 -1.18 -1.35
N THR A 189 -7.72 -0.34 -1.55
CA THR A 189 -9.07 -0.88 -1.79
C THR A 189 -9.23 -1.30 -3.25
N SER A 190 -8.86 -0.46 -4.21
CA SER A 190 -9.07 -0.75 -5.63
C SER A 190 -7.79 -0.82 -6.46
N GLY A 191 -6.71 -0.23 -6.00
CA GLY A 191 -5.42 -0.27 -6.68
C GLY A 191 -4.65 -1.56 -6.43
N SER A 192 -3.75 -1.88 -7.32
CA SER A 192 -2.83 -3.00 -7.16
C SER A 192 -1.66 -2.64 -6.25
N ILE A 193 -1.06 -3.66 -5.64
CA ILE A 193 0.16 -3.56 -4.85
C ILE A 193 1.27 -4.24 -5.65
N GLU A 194 2.28 -3.46 -6.03
CA GLU A 194 3.46 -3.93 -6.72
C GLU A 194 4.69 -3.69 -5.85
N ALA A 195 5.42 -4.74 -5.55
CA ALA A 195 6.59 -4.69 -4.70
C ALA A 195 7.79 -5.39 -5.32
N GLY A 196 8.96 -4.78 -5.25
CA GLY A 196 10.22 -5.39 -5.63
C GLY A 196 10.78 -6.24 -4.48
N GLY A 197 11.58 -5.62 -3.61
CA GLY A 197 12.17 -6.28 -2.43
C GLY A 197 11.65 -5.71 -1.12
N LEU A 198 10.98 -6.53 -0.30
CA LEU A 198 10.45 -6.10 1.00
C LEU A 198 11.02 -6.98 2.11
N ARG A 199 11.45 -6.35 3.22
CA ARG A 199 11.89 -7.02 4.45
C ARG A 199 11.25 -6.38 5.67
N ALA A 200 10.77 -7.22 6.61
CA ALA A 200 10.22 -6.77 7.90
C ALA A 200 10.19 -7.93 8.90
N ASP A 201 9.85 -7.67 10.17
CA ASP A 201 9.45 -8.74 11.08
C ASP A 201 8.09 -9.29 10.65
N THR A 202 7.13 -8.41 10.42
CA THR A 202 5.79 -8.76 9.90
C THR A 202 5.48 -7.95 8.66
N LEU A 203 4.98 -8.63 7.62
CA LEU A 203 4.63 -8.04 6.34
C LEU A 203 3.15 -8.33 6.02
N THR A 204 2.37 -7.28 5.79
CA THR A 204 0.95 -7.38 5.44
C THR A 204 0.67 -6.63 4.14
N MET A 205 0.05 -7.31 3.17
CA MET A 205 -0.33 -6.74 1.88
C MET A 205 -1.78 -7.08 1.57
N ASN A 206 -2.67 -6.08 1.56
CA ASN A 206 -4.10 -6.33 1.39
C ASN A 206 -4.69 -5.42 0.31
N THR A 207 -5.49 -6.02 -0.57
CA THR A 207 -6.30 -5.24 -1.51
C THR A 207 -7.70 -5.86 -1.67
N THR A 208 -8.70 -5.07 -2.03
CA THR A 208 -10.04 -5.64 -2.28
C THR A 208 -10.22 -6.03 -3.75
N SER A 209 -9.88 -5.16 -4.67
CA SER A 209 -10.11 -5.41 -6.10
C SER A 209 -8.84 -5.46 -6.95
N GLY A 210 -7.74 -4.98 -6.44
CA GLY A 210 -6.44 -5.03 -7.12
C GLY A 210 -5.74 -6.37 -6.99
N SER A 211 -4.68 -6.55 -7.74
CA SER A 211 -3.77 -7.70 -7.59
C SER A 211 -2.60 -7.35 -6.68
N VAL A 212 -2.02 -8.36 -6.05
CA VAL A 212 -0.78 -8.27 -5.29
C VAL A 212 0.32 -8.97 -6.08
N HIS A 213 1.35 -8.22 -6.44
CA HIS A 213 2.54 -8.78 -7.08
C HIS A 213 3.79 -8.37 -6.30
N ALA A 214 4.62 -9.34 -5.93
CA ALA A 214 5.87 -9.07 -5.23
C ALA A 214 6.98 -10.01 -5.71
N GLN A 215 8.18 -9.44 -5.96
CA GLN A 215 9.31 -10.20 -6.48
C GLN A 215 10.10 -10.90 -5.38
N ALA A 216 10.39 -10.22 -4.27
CA ALA A 216 11.17 -10.80 -3.17
C ALA A 216 10.63 -10.33 -1.81
N LEU A 217 10.20 -11.28 -1.00
CA LEU A 217 9.66 -11.02 0.33
C LEU A 217 10.41 -11.82 1.38
N ALA A 218 10.86 -11.13 2.43
CA ALA A 218 11.45 -11.77 3.60
C ALA A 218 10.84 -11.22 4.89
N ALA A 219 10.31 -12.11 5.73
CA ALA A 219 9.83 -11.72 7.04
C ALA A 219 10.41 -12.64 8.13
N ALA A 220 10.76 -12.04 9.28
CA ALA A 220 11.29 -12.79 10.40
C ALA A 220 10.21 -13.58 11.15
N ALA A 221 8.96 -13.14 11.11
CA ALA A 221 7.85 -13.79 11.79
C ALA A 221 6.73 -14.24 10.84
N ARG A 222 6.16 -13.32 10.04
CA ARG A 222 4.97 -13.63 9.25
C ARG A 222 4.86 -12.78 7.98
N ILE A 223 4.35 -13.40 6.91
CA ILE A 223 3.83 -12.72 5.73
C ILE A 223 2.34 -13.02 5.59
N GLN A 224 1.55 -11.99 5.34
CA GLN A 224 0.13 -12.08 5.06
C GLN A 224 -0.17 -11.31 3.76
N ALA A 225 -0.83 -11.97 2.79
CA ALA A 225 -1.23 -11.33 1.54
C ALA A 225 -2.69 -11.69 1.23
N GLU A 226 -3.53 -10.68 1.05
CA GLU A 226 -4.97 -10.87 0.84
C GLU A 226 -5.48 -10.06 -0.35
N SER A 227 -6.39 -10.67 -1.11
CA SER A 227 -7.20 -9.96 -2.12
C SER A 227 -8.60 -10.55 -2.17
N THR A 228 -9.62 -9.73 -2.39
CA THR A 228 -10.96 -10.30 -2.61
C THR A 228 -11.14 -10.74 -4.06
N SER A 229 -10.75 -9.92 -5.03
CA SER A 229 -11.01 -10.22 -6.45
C SER A 229 -9.78 -10.28 -7.34
N GLY A 230 -8.62 -9.89 -6.86
CA GLY A 230 -7.37 -9.90 -7.61
C GLY A 230 -6.54 -11.16 -7.42
N SER A 231 -5.65 -11.41 -8.33
CA SER A 231 -4.66 -12.48 -8.21
C SER A 231 -3.51 -12.08 -7.30
N ILE A 232 -2.90 -13.06 -6.65
CA ILE A 232 -1.73 -12.87 -5.78
C ILE A 232 -0.55 -13.63 -6.40
N ASN A 233 0.52 -12.91 -6.73
CA ASN A 233 1.76 -13.46 -7.26
C ASN A 233 2.95 -13.05 -6.39
N LEU A 234 3.57 -14.01 -5.71
CA LEU A 234 4.72 -13.83 -4.82
C LEU A 234 5.87 -14.71 -5.28
N GLU A 235 6.89 -14.13 -5.91
CA GLU A 235 7.88 -14.93 -6.67
C GLU A 235 8.95 -15.59 -5.80
N GLN A 236 9.49 -14.88 -4.81
CA GLN A 236 10.57 -15.37 -3.95
C GLN A 236 10.26 -15.03 -2.49
N LEU A 237 9.75 -16.00 -1.77
CA LEU A 237 9.21 -15.78 -0.46
C LEU A 237 9.93 -16.60 0.60
N GLN A 238 10.32 -15.94 1.70
CA GLN A 238 10.92 -16.55 2.87
C GLN A 238 10.29 -16.00 4.14
N SER A 239 9.63 -16.87 4.91
CA SER A 239 9.04 -16.51 6.20
C SER A 239 8.68 -17.77 6.99
N PRO A 240 8.85 -17.81 8.31
CA PRO A 240 8.38 -18.94 9.14
C PRO A 240 6.90 -19.22 8.95
N ALA A 241 6.05 -18.17 8.90
CA ALA A 241 4.62 -18.29 8.70
C ALA A 241 4.15 -17.48 7.49
N LEU A 242 3.40 -18.14 6.61
CA LEU A 242 2.78 -17.55 5.44
C LEU A 242 1.27 -17.74 5.47
N GLU A 243 0.52 -16.69 5.20
CA GLU A 243 -0.91 -16.75 4.99
C GLU A 243 -1.28 -15.98 3.72
N VAL A 244 -1.92 -16.65 2.77
CA VAL A 244 -2.33 -16.05 1.50
C VAL A 244 -3.79 -16.39 1.24
N GLU A 245 -4.60 -15.36 1.02
CA GLU A 245 -6.03 -15.54 0.80
C GLU A 245 -6.55 -14.70 -0.36
N THR A 246 -7.38 -15.33 -1.21
CA THR A 246 -8.20 -14.60 -2.18
C THR A 246 -9.58 -15.25 -2.32
N THR A 247 -10.59 -14.45 -2.62
CA THR A 247 -11.91 -15.06 -2.89
C THR A 247 -12.02 -15.51 -4.35
N SER A 248 -11.58 -14.69 -5.31
CA SER A 248 -11.81 -14.98 -6.75
C SER A 248 -10.57 -14.73 -7.61
N GLY A 249 -9.39 -14.98 -7.12
CA GLY A 249 -8.16 -14.82 -7.89
C GLY A 249 -7.30 -16.10 -7.87
N SER A 250 -6.40 -16.20 -8.83
CA SER A 250 -5.37 -17.24 -8.79
C SER A 250 -4.24 -16.83 -7.86
N ILE A 251 -3.60 -17.81 -7.24
CA ILE A 251 -2.45 -17.62 -6.36
C ILE A 251 -1.24 -18.32 -6.97
N ALA A 252 -0.17 -17.56 -7.20
CA ALA A 252 1.12 -18.07 -7.62
C ALA A 252 2.18 -17.74 -6.58
N ILE A 253 2.91 -18.72 -6.07
CA ILE A 253 3.89 -18.54 -5.00
C ILE A 253 5.17 -19.30 -5.31
N GLY A 254 6.31 -18.61 -5.22
CA GLY A 254 7.64 -19.21 -5.19
C GLY A 254 8.18 -19.24 -3.76
N LEU A 255 8.01 -20.35 -3.07
CA LEU A 255 8.39 -20.50 -1.66
C LEU A 255 9.85 -20.97 -1.55
N ARG A 256 10.70 -20.19 -0.88
CA ARG A 256 12.11 -20.52 -0.64
C ARG A 256 12.38 -21.10 0.74
N GLY A 257 11.53 -20.77 1.71
CA GLY A 257 11.64 -21.27 3.07
C GLY A 257 10.43 -20.85 3.90
N SER A 258 9.76 -21.83 4.53
CA SER A 258 8.66 -21.62 5.45
C SER A 258 8.47 -22.85 6.32
N GLU A 259 8.08 -22.66 7.56
CA GLU A 259 7.66 -23.75 8.44
C GLU A 259 6.19 -24.09 8.24
N LYS A 260 5.38 -23.05 7.96
CA LYS A 260 3.94 -23.20 7.77
C LYS A 260 3.44 -22.22 6.70
N ALA A 261 2.65 -22.75 5.76
CA ALA A 261 1.97 -21.95 4.75
C ALA A 261 0.49 -22.34 4.66
N ASP A 262 -0.40 -21.39 4.96
CA ASP A 262 -1.85 -21.53 4.80
C ASP A 262 -2.29 -20.71 3.58
N ILE A 263 -2.84 -21.37 2.56
CA ILE A 263 -3.21 -20.76 1.28
C ILE A 263 -4.67 -21.08 0.98
N LEU A 264 -5.49 -20.04 0.84
CA LEU A 264 -6.92 -20.16 0.67
C LEU A 264 -7.42 -19.41 -0.58
N SER A 265 -8.34 -20.04 -1.31
CA SER A 265 -9.14 -19.35 -2.32
C SER A 265 -10.53 -19.99 -2.41
N THR A 266 -11.56 -19.21 -2.66
CA THR A 266 -12.87 -19.78 -2.95
C THR A 266 -12.94 -20.26 -4.40
N SER A 267 -12.48 -19.44 -5.33
CA SER A 267 -12.51 -19.72 -6.77
C SER A 267 -11.20 -19.27 -7.41
N GLY A 268 -10.24 -20.16 -7.55
CA GLY A 268 -8.97 -19.84 -8.18
C GLY A 268 -8.00 -21.00 -8.14
N SER A 269 -7.11 -21.05 -9.10
CA SER A 269 -6.07 -22.09 -9.16
C SER A 269 -4.82 -21.64 -8.43
N PHE A 270 -4.06 -22.61 -7.96
CA PHE A 270 -2.81 -22.42 -7.23
C PHE A 270 -1.64 -22.96 -8.03
N GLN A 271 -0.59 -22.17 -8.14
CA GLN A 271 0.70 -22.55 -8.67
C GLN A 271 1.76 -22.32 -7.59
N LEU A 272 2.32 -23.40 -7.06
CA LEU A 272 3.29 -23.35 -5.98
C LEU A 272 4.62 -23.90 -6.47
N ALA A 273 5.66 -23.07 -6.45
CA ALA A 273 7.04 -23.50 -6.74
C ALA A 273 7.81 -23.60 -5.42
N LEU A 274 8.15 -24.83 -5.01
CA LEU A 274 8.99 -25.10 -3.84
C LEU A 274 10.45 -25.04 -4.27
N ARG A 275 11.16 -23.98 -3.89
CA ARG A 275 12.54 -23.71 -4.30
C ARG A 275 13.52 -24.18 -3.23
N ASN A 276 14.81 -24.26 -3.61
CA ASN A 276 15.90 -24.63 -2.69
C ASN A 276 15.72 -26.01 -2.02
N ASN A 277 15.16 -26.97 -2.74
CA ASN A 277 14.84 -28.31 -2.23
C ASN A 277 13.94 -28.29 -0.97
N LEU A 278 13.12 -27.27 -0.81
CA LEU A 278 12.17 -27.18 0.28
C LEU A 278 11.20 -28.35 0.21
N GLY A 279 11.22 -29.20 1.22
CA GLY A 279 10.24 -30.26 1.37
C GLY A 279 8.96 -29.75 2.01
N ALA A 280 7.83 -30.38 1.70
CA ALA A 280 6.54 -30.01 2.27
C ALA A 280 5.67 -31.22 2.57
N THR A 281 4.91 -31.13 3.66
CA THR A 281 3.76 -31.98 3.93
C THR A 281 2.50 -31.23 3.51
N VAL A 282 1.76 -31.76 2.51
CA VAL A 282 0.66 -31.05 1.84
C VAL A 282 -0.70 -31.56 2.30
N ASP A 283 -1.54 -30.70 2.87
CA ASP A 283 -2.97 -30.90 3.10
C ASP A 283 -3.76 -30.10 2.06
N TYR A 284 -4.09 -30.72 0.93
CA TYR A 284 -4.91 -30.10 -0.11
C TYR A 284 -6.36 -30.55 0.01
N ARG A 285 -7.29 -29.58 0.01
CA ARG A 285 -8.73 -29.83 0.01
C ARG A 285 -9.43 -28.97 -1.01
N SER A 286 -10.19 -29.64 -1.89
CA SER A 286 -11.03 -28.97 -2.89
C SER A 286 -12.37 -29.71 -3.00
N THR A 287 -13.44 -28.95 -3.24
CA THR A 287 -14.73 -29.55 -3.59
C THR A 287 -14.78 -29.95 -5.07
N SER A 288 -14.18 -29.08 -5.94
CA SER A 288 -14.11 -29.31 -7.38
C SER A 288 -12.76 -28.81 -7.89
N GLY A 289 -11.81 -29.71 -8.07
CA GLY A 289 -10.48 -29.38 -8.54
C GLY A 289 -9.55 -30.59 -8.52
N SER A 290 -8.43 -30.46 -9.21
CA SER A 290 -7.41 -31.50 -9.33
C SER A 290 -6.12 -31.08 -8.62
N PHE A 291 -5.38 -32.09 -8.17
CA PHE A 291 -4.02 -31.95 -7.66
C PHE A 291 -3.03 -32.47 -8.68
N ARG A 292 -1.98 -31.75 -8.96
CA ARG A 292 -0.86 -32.14 -9.81
C ARG A 292 0.46 -31.83 -9.13
N CYS A 293 1.31 -32.86 -9.09
CA CYS A 293 2.71 -32.71 -8.68
C CYS A 293 3.51 -33.81 -9.35
N ASP A 294 4.69 -33.54 -9.86
CA ASP A 294 5.46 -34.53 -10.64
C ASP A 294 6.16 -35.56 -9.74
N ASP A 295 6.67 -35.13 -8.58
CA ASP A 295 7.39 -36.05 -7.66
C ASP A 295 6.85 -35.93 -6.22
N TYR A 296 5.99 -36.84 -5.81
CA TYR A 296 5.55 -36.90 -4.41
C TYR A 296 5.48 -38.36 -3.89
N ARG A 297 5.53 -38.49 -2.58
CA ARG A 297 5.32 -39.75 -1.87
C ARG A 297 4.09 -39.62 -0.97
N THR A 298 3.35 -40.68 -0.82
CA THR A 298 2.29 -40.76 0.19
C THR A 298 2.84 -41.46 1.43
N VAL A 299 2.85 -40.74 2.55
CA VAL A 299 3.27 -41.26 3.85
C VAL A 299 2.12 -41.04 4.84
N ASN A 300 1.58 -42.13 5.41
CA ASN A 300 0.44 -42.08 6.33
C ASN A 300 -0.76 -41.26 5.76
N ASP A 301 -1.14 -41.56 4.53
CA ASP A 301 -2.20 -40.88 3.77
C ASP A 301 -1.99 -39.35 3.54
N GLN A 302 -0.78 -38.86 3.79
CA GLN A 302 -0.39 -37.47 3.51
C GLN A 302 0.57 -37.37 2.32
N ILE A 303 0.38 -36.37 1.50
CA ILE A 303 1.29 -36.03 0.39
C ILE A 303 2.55 -35.39 0.97
N THR A 304 3.69 -36.01 0.72
CA THR A 304 4.98 -35.53 1.22
C THR A 304 5.94 -35.31 0.06
N LEU A 305 6.55 -34.14 0.03
CA LEU A 305 7.56 -33.69 -0.89
C LEU A 305 8.89 -33.51 -0.13
N GLY A 306 9.97 -34.05 -0.64
CA GLY A 306 11.27 -33.96 0.00
C GLY A 306 11.28 -34.49 1.44
N ASP A 307 11.77 -33.69 2.38
CA ASP A 307 11.82 -34.00 3.82
C ASP A 307 10.51 -33.72 4.58
N GLY A 308 9.54 -33.06 3.93
CA GLY A 308 8.25 -32.74 4.53
C GLY A 308 8.28 -31.61 5.57
N ALA A 309 9.34 -30.81 5.62
CA ALA A 309 9.56 -29.83 6.69
C ALA A 309 8.50 -28.72 6.73
N CYS A 310 8.08 -28.22 5.59
CA CYS A 310 7.04 -27.17 5.51
C CYS A 310 5.63 -27.79 5.63
N LYS A 311 4.81 -27.28 6.54
CA LYS A 311 3.39 -27.63 6.63
C LYS A 311 2.58 -26.77 5.69
N LEU A 312 2.28 -27.31 4.51
CA LEU A 312 1.53 -26.61 3.46
C LEU A 312 0.06 -27.01 3.48
N ARG A 313 -0.82 -26.08 3.80
CA ARG A 313 -2.26 -26.26 3.75
C ARG A 313 -2.83 -25.43 2.60
N VAL A 314 -3.52 -26.08 1.66
CA VAL A 314 -4.17 -25.41 0.53
C VAL A 314 -5.64 -25.79 0.49
N ARG A 315 -6.52 -24.80 0.47
CA ARG A 315 -7.97 -24.99 0.47
C ARG A 315 -8.65 -24.15 -0.59
N THR A 316 -9.57 -24.79 -1.32
CA THR A 316 -10.42 -24.10 -2.30
C THR A 316 -11.78 -24.78 -2.41
N THR A 317 -12.79 -24.06 -2.87
CA THR A 317 -14.05 -24.69 -3.29
C THR A 317 -13.94 -25.15 -4.73
N SER A 318 -13.38 -24.32 -5.62
CA SER A 318 -13.22 -24.64 -7.04
C SER A 318 -11.88 -24.12 -7.55
N GLY A 319 -10.95 -25.04 -7.81
CA GLY A 319 -9.62 -24.66 -8.32
C GLY A 319 -8.64 -25.81 -8.26
N ASN A 320 -7.64 -25.78 -9.12
CA ASN A 320 -6.60 -26.80 -9.21
C ASN A 320 -5.36 -26.36 -8.42
N LEU A 321 -4.64 -27.33 -7.88
CA LEU A 321 -3.33 -27.11 -7.27
C LEU A 321 -2.26 -27.79 -8.14
N GLU A 322 -1.29 -27.01 -8.57
CA GLU A 322 -0.08 -27.48 -9.21
C GLU A 322 1.13 -27.12 -8.33
N ILE A 323 1.95 -28.11 -8.00
CA ILE A 323 3.19 -27.93 -7.24
C ILE A 323 4.37 -28.34 -8.12
N THR A 324 5.37 -27.47 -8.20
CA THR A 324 6.62 -27.70 -8.90
C THR A 324 7.82 -27.59 -7.95
N GLN A 325 8.88 -28.35 -8.23
CA GLN A 325 10.17 -28.28 -7.53
C GLN A 325 11.27 -27.94 -8.54
N PRO A 326 11.41 -26.65 -8.92
CA PRO A 326 12.41 -26.21 -9.91
C PRO A 326 13.81 -26.14 -9.34
#